data_627dc9f1008373f15ad0a726e9fe776f
#
_entry.id   627dc9f1008373f15ad0a726e9fe776f
#
_cell.length_a   1.000
_cell.length_b   1.000
_cell.length_c   1.000
_cell.angle_alpha   90.00
_cell.angle_beta   90.00
_cell.angle_gamma   90.00
#
_symmetry.space_group_name_H-M   'P 1'
#
loop_
_entity.id
_entity.type
_entity.pdbx_description
1 polymer ?
#
loop_
_entity_poly.entity_id
_entity_poly.type
_entity_poly.pdbx_seq_one_letter_code
_entity_poly.pdbx_strand_id
1 'polypeptide(L)'
;MSTSIVGPLAEAKPRTERPKAYKVILLNDDYTPREFVVAVLRAIFRMTTDQAHGVMLTAHLRGLCVVAVYSREIAETKATQAVDMAACEGYPLLFTTEPED
;
A
#
# COMPACT_ATOMS: atom_id res chain seq x y z
N MET A 1 4.32 -46.23 1.92
CA MET A 1 4.26 -45.77 2.27
C MET A 1 4.03 -45.05 2.51
N SER A 2 4.16 -44.85 2.68
CA SER A 2 4.01 -43.93 3.16
C SER A 2 3.76 -43.19 3.31
N THR A 3 3.70 -43.08 3.38
CA THR A 3 3.50 -42.23 3.73
C THR A 3 3.20 -41.52 3.87
N SER A 4 3.24 -41.62 3.99
CA SER A 4 3.05 -40.86 4.41
C SER A 4 2.80 -40.20 4.44
N ILE A 5 2.82 -40.12 4.42
CA ILE A 5 2.65 -39.53 4.69
C ILE A 5 2.30 -38.93 4.87
N VAL A 6 2.30 -38.94 4.86
CA VAL A 6 2.00 -38.42 5.26
C VAL A 6 1.59 -37.83 5.67
N GLY A 7 1.54 -37.82 5.83
CA GLY A 7 1.21 -37.20 6.47
C GLY A 7 1.02 -36.44 6.81
N PRO A 8 1.14 -36.37 7.13
CA PRO A 8 1.00 -35.45 7.53
C PRO A 8 1.11 -34.60 7.40
N LEU A 9 1.43 -34.53 7.18
CA LEU A 9 1.58 -33.75 7.20
C LEU A 9 1.14 -33.00 7.03
N ALA A 10 0.94 -33.20 6.89
CA ALA A 10 0.59 -32.54 6.84
C ALA A 10 0.18 -31.84 6.95
N GLU A 11 0.24 -31.94 7.11
CA GLU A 11 -0.08 -31.30 7.31
C GLU A 11 -0.17 -30.31 7.37
N ALA A 12 0.01 -30.32 7.23
CA ALA A 12 0.04 -29.50 7.41
C ALA A 12 -0.20 -28.72 7.50
N LYS A 13 -0.16 -28.61 7.59
CA LYS A 13 -0.37 -27.97 7.79
C LYS A 13 -0.64 -27.01 8.05
N PRO A 14 -0.68 -26.94 8.16
CA PRO A 14 -0.83 -26.05 8.38
C PRO A 14 -0.89 -25.19 8.91
N ARG A 15 -0.95 -25.32 9.35
CA ARG A 15 -0.78 -24.37 9.87
C ARG A 15 -0.25 -23.42 9.42
N THR A 16 -0.23 -23.38 8.82
CA THR A 16 0.49 -22.36 8.14
C THR A 16 -0.24 -21.07 8.22
N GLU A 17 0.38 -20.13 8.78
CA GLU A 17 -0.21 -18.81 8.85
C GLU A 17 -0.04 -18.10 7.53
N ARG A 18 -1.06 -17.40 7.14
CA ARG A 18 -0.94 -16.49 6.02
C ARG A 18 -0.12 -15.29 6.46
N PRO A 19 0.77 -14.79 5.60
CA PRO A 19 1.42 -13.52 5.89
C PRO A 19 0.37 -12.44 6.03
N LYS A 20 0.58 -11.51 6.94
CA LYS A 20 -0.32 -10.38 7.10
C LYS A 20 -0.30 -9.50 5.87
N ALA A 21 -1.45 -8.98 5.50
CA ALA A 21 -1.52 -7.93 4.49
C ALA A 21 -1.13 -6.60 5.14
N TYR A 22 -0.68 -5.67 4.32
CA TYR A 22 -0.27 -4.34 4.76
C TYR A 22 -1.02 -3.28 4.00
N LYS A 23 -1.48 -2.28 4.71
CA LYS A 23 -2.10 -1.11 4.12
C LYS A 23 -1.03 -0.11 3.73
N VAL A 24 -1.21 0.54 2.59
CA VAL A 24 -0.45 1.74 2.24
C VAL A 24 -1.35 2.91 2.54
N ILE A 25 -0.83 3.90 3.26
CA ILE A 25 -1.59 5.03 3.73
C ILE A 25 -0.97 6.32 3.18
N LEU A 26 -1.79 7.11 2.51
CA LEU A 26 -1.43 8.45 2.07
C LEU A 26 -1.66 9.42 3.21
N LEU A 27 -0.63 10.18 3.56
CA LEU A 27 -0.75 11.22 4.58
C LEU A 27 -0.90 12.58 3.90
N ASN A 28 -1.85 13.37 4.38
CA ASN A 28 -2.06 14.70 3.82
C ASN A 28 -0.94 15.63 4.23
N ASP A 29 -0.60 16.55 3.33
CA ASP A 29 0.25 17.69 3.63
C ASP A 29 -0.27 18.87 2.82
N ASP A 30 0.11 20.09 3.22
CA ASP A 30 -0.43 21.31 2.60
C ASP A 30 0.46 21.87 1.52
N TYR A 31 1.58 21.20 1.19
CA TYR A 31 2.57 21.72 0.25
C TYR A 31 2.57 21.03 -1.09
N THR A 32 2.21 19.75 -1.13
CA THR A 32 2.20 18.99 -2.37
C THR A 32 0.97 19.38 -3.21
N PRO A 33 1.16 19.77 -4.48
CA PRO A 33 0.01 20.11 -5.34
C PRO A 33 -0.92 18.90 -5.48
N ARG A 34 -2.22 19.18 -5.48
CA ARG A 34 -3.22 18.10 -5.59
C ARG A 34 -3.08 17.30 -6.86
N GLU A 35 -2.81 17.96 -7.98
CA GLU A 35 -2.62 17.25 -9.24
C GLU A 35 -1.40 16.34 -9.22
N PHE A 36 -0.37 16.67 -8.44
CA PHE A 36 0.77 15.80 -8.30
C PHE A 36 0.40 14.54 -7.47
N VAL A 37 -0.38 14.71 -6.42
CA VAL A 37 -0.86 13.58 -5.63
C VAL A 37 -1.65 12.63 -6.53
N VAL A 38 -2.54 13.16 -7.35
CA VAL A 38 -3.31 12.36 -8.31
C VAL A 38 -2.37 11.63 -9.27
N ALA A 39 -1.33 12.31 -9.77
CA ALA A 39 -0.38 11.69 -10.69
C ALA A 39 0.36 10.51 -10.05
N VAL A 40 0.79 10.65 -8.79
CA VAL A 40 1.46 9.57 -8.06
C VAL A 40 0.52 8.39 -7.86
N LEU A 41 -0.72 8.65 -7.44
CA LEU A 41 -1.69 7.59 -7.23
C LEU A 41 -1.97 6.82 -8.52
N ARG A 42 -2.01 7.50 -9.64
CA ARG A 42 -2.21 6.85 -10.93
C ARG A 42 -0.97 6.07 -11.37
N ALA A 43 0.20 6.66 -11.20
CA ALA A 43 1.45 6.06 -11.71
C ALA A 43 1.88 4.85 -10.87
N ILE A 44 1.84 4.95 -9.56
CA ILE A 44 2.36 3.92 -8.65
C ILE A 44 1.28 2.91 -8.29
N PHE A 45 0.06 3.36 -8.04
CA PHE A 45 -1.02 2.51 -7.55
C PHE A 45 -2.04 2.16 -8.63
N ARG A 46 -1.80 2.61 -9.85
CA ARG A 46 -2.57 2.23 -11.04
C ARG A 46 -4.06 2.59 -10.93
N MET A 47 -4.35 3.66 -10.23
CA MET A 47 -5.72 4.14 -10.08
C MET A 47 -6.22 4.83 -11.33
N THR A 48 -7.52 4.80 -11.53
CA THR A 48 -8.15 5.68 -12.51
C THR A 48 -8.09 7.12 -11.98
N THR A 49 -8.32 8.09 -12.85
CA THR A 49 -8.35 9.48 -12.45
C THR A 49 -9.39 9.72 -11.36
N ASP A 50 -10.58 9.15 -11.50
CA ASP A 50 -11.64 9.34 -10.51
C ASP A 50 -11.28 8.71 -9.16
N GLN A 51 -10.71 7.52 -9.17
CA GLN A 51 -10.25 6.87 -7.94
C GLN A 51 -9.19 7.72 -7.25
N ALA A 52 -8.22 8.20 -8.01
CA ALA A 52 -7.13 9.00 -7.47
C ALA A 52 -7.65 10.31 -6.88
N HIS A 53 -8.58 10.96 -7.52
CA HIS A 53 -9.22 12.17 -6.99
C HIS A 53 -9.94 11.88 -5.67
N GLY A 54 -10.67 10.77 -5.61
CA GLY A 54 -11.39 10.39 -4.38
C GLY A 54 -10.44 10.17 -3.21
N VAL A 55 -9.33 9.47 -3.46
CA VAL A 55 -8.33 9.22 -2.42
C VAL A 55 -7.68 10.52 -1.98
N MET A 56 -7.29 11.35 -2.94
CA MET A 56 -6.68 12.65 -2.65
C MET A 56 -7.60 13.51 -1.80
N LEU A 57 -8.88 13.60 -2.15
CA LEU A 57 -9.84 14.39 -1.37
C LEU A 57 -10.06 13.83 0.03
N THR A 58 -10.15 12.51 0.15
CA THR A 58 -10.31 11.87 1.46
C THR A 58 -9.13 12.20 2.37
N ALA A 59 -7.91 12.09 1.84
CA ALA A 59 -6.71 12.43 2.61
C ALA A 59 -6.72 13.90 3.00
N HIS A 60 -7.14 14.78 2.08
CA HIS A 60 -7.19 16.21 2.34
C HIS A 60 -8.19 16.54 3.46
N LEU A 61 -9.36 15.91 3.44
CA LEU A 61 -10.42 16.20 4.40
C LEU A 61 -10.23 15.51 5.73
N ARG A 62 -9.62 14.33 5.75
CA ARG A 62 -9.51 13.50 6.95
C ARG A 62 -8.09 13.41 7.52
N GLY A 63 -7.11 13.90 6.78
CA GLY A 63 -5.73 13.86 7.20
C GLY A 63 -4.96 12.65 6.67
N LEU A 64 -5.66 11.58 6.33
CA LEU A 64 -5.06 10.39 5.73
C LEU A 64 -6.11 9.59 4.98
N CYS A 65 -5.62 8.69 4.12
CA CYS A 65 -6.50 7.77 3.40
C CYS A 65 -5.74 6.48 3.10
N VAL A 66 -6.39 5.34 3.36
CA VAL A 66 -5.85 4.05 2.93
C VAL A 66 -5.95 3.97 1.42
N VAL A 67 -4.81 3.73 0.77
CA VAL A 67 -4.72 3.73 -0.69
C VAL A 67 -4.99 2.33 -1.25
N ALA A 68 -4.35 1.33 -0.66
CA ALA A 68 -4.41 -0.05 -1.14
C ALA A 68 -3.85 -0.99 -0.09
N VAL A 69 -4.06 -2.29 -0.32
CA VAL A 69 -3.58 -3.35 0.57
C VAL A 69 -2.81 -4.35 -0.28
N TYR A 70 -1.63 -4.72 0.19
CA TYR A 70 -0.73 -5.64 -0.51
C TYR A 70 -0.05 -6.56 0.50
N SER A 71 0.80 -7.45 0.02
CA SER A 71 1.77 -8.10 0.90
C SER A 71 2.72 -7.04 1.46
N ARG A 72 3.37 -7.35 2.57
CA ARG A 72 4.27 -6.40 3.21
C ARG A 72 5.32 -5.85 2.24
N GLU A 73 5.96 -6.74 1.51
CA GLU A 73 7.05 -6.36 0.62
C GLU A 73 6.58 -5.43 -0.49
N ILE A 74 5.45 -5.74 -1.10
CA ILE A 74 4.90 -4.92 -2.17
C ILE A 74 4.43 -3.58 -1.62
N ALA A 75 3.79 -3.57 -0.45
CA ALA A 75 3.34 -2.33 0.17
C ALA A 75 4.51 -1.38 0.42
N GLU A 76 5.59 -1.92 1.00
CA GLU A 76 6.78 -1.11 1.31
C GLU A 76 7.44 -0.59 0.04
N THR A 77 7.52 -1.41 -0.99
CA THR A 77 8.11 -1.00 -2.27
C THR A 77 7.31 0.14 -2.91
N LYS A 78 5.99 -0.01 -2.94
CA LYS A 78 5.15 1.03 -3.56
C LYS A 78 5.16 2.32 -2.77
N ALA A 79 5.14 2.23 -1.44
CA ALA A 79 5.22 3.43 -0.60
C ALA A 79 6.55 4.16 -0.84
N THR A 80 7.66 3.42 -0.91
CA THR A 80 8.97 4.01 -1.19
C THR A 80 9.02 4.66 -2.56
N GLN A 81 8.49 3.98 -3.59
CA GLN A 81 8.46 4.54 -4.94
C GLN A 81 7.68 5.85 -4.98
N ALA A 82 6.53 5.89 -4.28
CA ALA A 82 5.70 7.08 -4.27
C ALA A 82 6.39 8.25 -3.56
N VAL A 83 7.01 7.97 -2.41
CA VAL A 83 7.76 9.00 -1.66
C VAL A 83 8.94 9.51 -2.48
N ASP A 84 9.67 8.61 -3.13
CA ASP A 84 10.82 8.99 -3.95
C ASP A 84 10.40 9.83 -5.15
N MET A 85 9.29 9.49 -5.79
CA MET A 85 8.77 10.25 -6.91
C MET A 85 8.47 11.68 -6.49
N ALA A 86 7.88 11.87 -5.31
CA ALA A 86 7.59 13.20 -4.78
C ALA A 86 8.87 13.93 -4.40
N ALA A 87 9.81 13.25 -3.76
CA ALA A 87 11.06 13.84 -3.33
C ALA A 87 11.87 14.38 -4.53
N CYS A 88 11.82 13.68 -5.66
CA CYS A 88 12.49 14.14 -6.88
C CYS A 88 11.97 15.49 -7.35
N GLU A 89 10.72 15.81 -7.04
CA GLU A 89 10.10 17.10 -7.39
C GLU A 89 10.15 18.09 -6.25
N GLY A 90 10.77 17.73 -5.13
CA GLY A 90 10.86 18.60 -3.97
C GLY A 90 9.62 18.66 -3.11
N TYR A 91 8.70 17.69 -3.24
CA TYR A 91 7.47 17.68 -2.46
C TYR A 91 7.58 16.77 -1.24
N PRO A 92 7.02 17.18 -0.09
CA PRO A 92 7.10 16.40 1.15
C PRO A 92 6.03 15.32 1.27
N LEU A 93 5.46 14.88 0.17
CA LEU A 93 4.39 13.87 0.16
C LEU A 93 4.88 12.58 0.79
N LEU A 94 4.08 12.02 1.70
CA LEU A 94 4.44 10.80 2.42
C LEU A 94 3.38 9.72 2.26
N PHE A 95 3.87 8.51 2.11
CA PHE A 95 3.07 7.29 2.17
C PHE A 95 3.72 6.39 3.22
N THR A 96 2.91 5.78 4.06
CA THR A 96 3.39 4.87 5.08
C THR A 96 2.70 3.52 4.92
N THR A 97 3.19 2.53 5.64
CA THR A 97 2.57 1.21 5.65
C THR A 97 2.32 0.76 7.07
N GLU A 98 1.27 -0.03 7.26
CA GLU A 98 1.03 -0.69 8.54
C GLU A 98 0.26 -1.98 8.30
N PRO A 99 0.39 -2.94 9.23
CA PRO A 99 -0.34 -4.20 9.09
C PRO A 99 -1.85 -3.95 9.06
N GLU A 100 -2.53 -4.70 8.22
CA GLU A 100 -3.97 -4.74 8.23
C GLU A 100 -4.41 -5.82 9.22
N ASP A 101 -5.28 -5.48 10.12
CA ASP A 101 -5.76 -6.45 11.13
C ASP A 101 -6.89 -7.32 10.63
#